data_a748f6d16c9f03caf6c99e26361c4901
#
_entry.id   a748f6d16c9f03caf6c99e26361c4901
#
_cell.length_a   1.000
_cell.length_b   1.000
_cell.length_c   1.000
_cell.angle_alpha   90.00
_cell.angle_beta   90.00
_cell.angle_gamma   90.00
#
_symmetry.space_group_name_H-M   'P 1'
#
loop_
_entity.id
_entity.type
_entity.pdbx_description
1 polymer ?
#
loop_
_entity_poly.entity_id
_entity_poly.type
_entity_poly.pdbx_seq_one_letter_code
_entity_poly.pdbx_strand_id
1 'polypeptide(L)'
;MEAMMTGMINNIFFIIFPLILYQMFATAGQRNFFVSHRITMTILFSISIILCMVFPYQFLTEDYIFDLRQVPMIVGALYGGPLVSAVLFIVSAVGRIAIGGDGMYIAILNQLLLAAGVPFLGPLYRKVNRWWKAGLVFSISIVSLLFNLFAGYFFFGDPIHNLIGIWLMLMLNQGGIIILTALLIEHLQKQEYLFNSLMRHEKMETVSHFAAAVSHELRNPLQSVKGFIQLLQEYEYPRSKQLEFQQTILEEIKVAENLIDDYLIYAKPVYGEMKRIEVEPELSHVIKIMTPYANARNVEIFVHGTDGASSILGDSQKLHQALVNIIRNGIEAMPDGGKLHVEIEISPHTVCVHIQDEGVGMTKEQVKRLGEPYFSNKSKGTGLGLMVTYSILNQMGGEITVESEVSKGTKFILEFPKLPNE
;
A
#
# COMPACT_ATOMS: atom_id res chain seq x y z
N MET A 1 -12.29 2.49 -45.70
CA MET A 1 -10.98 2.12 -45.14
C MET A 1 -10.58 3.04 -43.98
N GLU A 2 -10.67 4.36 -44.11
CA GLU A 2 -10.29 5.31 -43.04
C GLU A 2 -11.16 5.17 -41.78
N ALA A 3 -12.48 5.13 -41.90
CA ALA A 3 -13.41 4.95 -40.79
C ALA A 3 -13.18 3.62 -40.03
N MET A 4 -12.86 2.55 -40.74
CA MET A 4 -12.53 1.26 -40.18
C MET A 4 -11.22 1.29 -39.39
N MET A 5 -10.16 1.91 -39.94
CA MET A 5 -8.89 2.08 -39.24
C MET A 5 -9.05 2.93 -37.96
N THR A 6 -9.85 4.01 -38.05
CA THR A 6 -10.14 4.85 -36.88
C THR A 6 -10.87 4.06 -35.78
N GLY A 7 -11.90 3.26 -36.12
CA GLY A 7 -12.61 2.43 -35.17
C GLY A 7 -11.72 1.36 -34.52
N MET A 8 -10.83 0.74 -35.30
CA MET A 8 -9.84 -0.23 -34.78
C MET A 8 -8.86 0.45 -33.78
N ILE A 9 -8.32 1.60 -34.14
CA ILE A 9 -7.40 2.36 -33.26
C ILE A 9 -8.10 2.76 -31.97
N ASN A 10 -9.35 3.23 -32.06
CA ASN A 10 -10.15 3.57 -30.88
C ASN A 10 -10.32 2.36 -29.95
N ASN A 11 -10.67 1.18 -30.49
CA ASN A 11 -10.84 -0.03 -29.71
C ASN A 11 -9.52 -0.47 -29.04
N ILE A 12 -8.39 -0.36 -29.74
CA ILE A 12 -7.06 -0.62 -29.16
C ILE A 12 -6.79 0.34 -28.00
N PHE A 13 -7.04 1.64 -28.21
CA PHE A 13 -6.88 2.66 -27.19
C PHE A 13 -7.72 2.36 -25.94
N PHE A 14 -9.00 2.01 -26.13
CA PHE A 14 -9.92 1.70 -25.02
C PHE A 14 -9.53 0.44 -24.23
N ILE A 15 -8.74 -0.45 -24.81
CA ILE A 15 -8.21 -1.63 -24.10
C ILE A 15 -6.91 -1.30 -23.38
N ILE A 16 -5.98 -0.60 -24.02
CA ILE A 16 -4.62 -0.37 -23.50
C ILE A 16 -4.58 0.79 -22.51
N PHE A 17 -5.27 1.90 -22.79
CA PHE A 17 -5.23 3.12 -21.99
C PHE A 17 -5.62 2.92 -20.51
N PRO A 18 -6.72 2.20 -20.17
CA PRO A 18 -7.05 1.92 -18.78
C PRO A 18 -5.97 1.13 -18.02
N LEU A 19 -5.25 0.22 -18.70
CA LEU A 19 -4.17 -0.55 -18.11
C LEU A 19 -2.96 0.33 -17.78
N ILE A 20 -2.62 1.26 -18.68
CA ILE A 20 -1.54 2.24 -18.45
C ILE A 20 -1.90 3.18 -17.29
N LEU A 21 -3.14 3.68 -17.26
CA LEU A 21 -3.62 4.50 -16.15
C LEU A 21 -3.52 3.76 -14.82
N TYR A 22 -3.95 2.50 -14.78
CA TYR A 22 -3.80 1.68 -13.57
C TYR A 22 -2.36 1.64 -13.08
N GLN A 23 -1.39 1.44 -13.98
CA GLN A 23 0.02 1.42 -13.60
C GLN A 23 0.50 2.76 -13.04
N MET A 24 0.15 3.88 -13.69
CA MET A 24 0.56 5.21 -13.23
C MET A 24 0.10 5.47 -11.79
N PHE A 25 -1.14 5.11 -11.45
CA PHE A 25 -1.66 5.26 -10.10
C PHE A 25 -1.07 4.24 -9.11
N ALA A 26 -0.81 3.01 -9.54
CA ALA A 26 -0.20 1.98 -8.70
C ALA A 26 1.24 2.33 -8.29
N THR A 27 2.01 2.99 -9.17
CA THR A 27 3.39 3.42 -8.90
C THR A 27 3.48 4.73 -8.11
N ALA A 28 2.45 5.59 -8.16
CA ALA A 28 2.42 6.87 -7.46
C ALA A 28 2.24 6.77 -5.92
N GLY A 29 2.28 5.57 -5.34
CA GLY A 29 2.20 5.35 -3.89
C GLY A 29 0.81 5.52 -3.27
N GLN A 30 -0.20 5.87 -4.05
CA GLN A 30 -1.58 6.00 -3.58
C GLN A 30 -2.29 4.63 -3.47
N ARG A 31 -1.64 3.69 -2.79
CA ARG A 31 -2.13 2.31 -2.61
C ARG A 31 -3.50 2.21 -1.92
N ASN A 32 -3.89 3.22 -1.15
CA ASN A 32 -5.17 3.24 -0.41
C ASN A 32 -6.38 3.56 -1.29
N PHE A 33 -6.17 4.02 -2.54
CA PHE A 33 -7.28 4.40 -3.42
C PHE A 33 -7.90 3.23 -4.20
N PHE A 34 -7.20 2.11 -4.34
CA PHE A 34 -7.69 0.95 -5.08
C PHE A 34 -8.06 -0.22 -4.16
N VAL A 35 -9.34 -0.31 -3.89
CA VAL A 35 -10.00 -1.50 -3.33
C VAL A 35 -9.54 -2.72 -4.13
N SER A 36 -9.04 -3.75 -3.48
CA SER A 36 -8.58 -5.04 -4.04
C SER A 36 -8.30 -5.08 -5.55
N HIS A 37 -7.13 -5.49 -5.97
CA HIS A 37 -6.69 -5.66 -7.37
C HIS A 37 -7.76 -6.27 -8.32
N ARG A 38 -8.59 -7.19 -7.83
CA ARG A 38 -9.70 -7.79 -8.59
C ARG A 38 -10.81 -6.81 -8.93
N ILE A 39 -11.19 -5.94 -7.99
CA ILE A 39 -12.27 -4.95 -8.20
C ILE A 39 -11.83 -3.92 -9.22
N THR A 40 -10.61 -3.40 -9.09
CA THR A 40 -10.05 -2.43 -10.05
C THR A 40 -9.98 -3.00 -11.46
N MET A 41 -9.46 -4.23 -11.62
CA MET A 41 -9.44 -4.92 -12.92
C MET A 41 -10.84 -5.14 -13.49
N THR A 42 -11.83 -5.48 -12.64
CA THR A 42 -13.23 -5.64 -13.08
C THR A 42 -13.80 -4.34 -13.62
N ILE A 43 -13.59 -3.24 -12.92
CA ILE A 43 -14.07 -1.90 -13.35
C ILE A 43 -13.40 -1.50 -14.66
N LEU A 44 -12.07 -1.60 -14.78
CA LEU A 44 -11.34 -1.20 -15.97
C LEU A 44 -11.74 -2.00 -17.21
N PHE A 45 -11.85 -3.32 -17.09
CA PHE A 45 -12.28 -4.17 -18.21
C PHE A 45 -13.75 -3.99 -18.55
N SER A 46 -14.62 -3.71 -17.56
CA SER A 46 -16.03 -3.36 -17.84
C SER A 46 -16.14 -2.08 -18.64
N ILE A 47 -15.38 -1.04 -18.28
CA ILE A 47 -15.32 0.22 -19.06
C ILE A 47 -14.78 -0.05 -20.46
N SER A 48 -13.72 -0.83 -20.61
CA SER A 48 -13.17 -1.20 -21.92
C SER A 48 -14.19 -1.94 -22.80
N ILE A 49 -14.95 -2.89 -22.24
CA ILE A 49 -16.03 -3.60 -22.96
C ILE A 49 -17.08 -2.63 -23.46
N ILE A 50 -17.58 -1.73 -22.59
CA ILE A 50 -18.61 -0.76 -22.94
C ILE A 50 -18.12 0.17 -24.04
N LEU A 51 -16.90 0.73 -23.92
CA LEU A 51 -16.33 1.64 -24.91
C LEU A 51 -16.11 0.95 -26.27
N CYS A 52 -15.63 -0.29 -26.30
CA CYS A 52 -15.51 -1.07 -27.54
C CYS A 52 -16.87 -1.28 -28.22
N MET A 53 -17.93 -1.49 -27.44
CA MET A 53 -19.28 -1.70 -27.97
C MET A 53 -19.94 -0.41 -28.47
N VAL A 54 -19.67 0.72 -27.80
CA VAL A 54 -20.22 2.04 -28.20
C VAL A 54 -19.51 2.58 -29.45
N PHE A 55 -18.23 2.25 -29.65
CA PHE A 55 -17.43 2.69 -30.79
C PHE A 55 -16.94 1.48 -31.62
N PRO A 56 -17.88 0.74 -32.23
CA PRO A 56 -17.53 -0.40 -33.06
C PRO A 56 -16.88 0.05 -34.37
N TYR A 57 -16.28 -0.87 -35.08
CA TYR A 57 -15.82 -0.61 -36.46
C TYR A 57 -16.62 -1.44 -37.47
N GLN A 58 -16.89 -0.84 -38.61
CA GLN A 58 -17.68 -1.44 -39.68
C GLN A 58 -16.77 -1.92 -40.82
N PHE A 59 -17.11 -3.08 -41.39
CA PHE A 59 -16.43 -3.64 -42.55
C PHE A 59 -17.33 -3.55 -43.77
N LEU A 60 -16.86 -2.90 -44.83
CA LEU A 60 -17.37 -2.91 -46.23
C LEU A 60 -18.86 -2.76 -46.45
N THR A 61 -19.72 -3.22 -45.55
CA THR A 61 -21.18 -3.10 -45.57
C THR A 61 -21.65 -2.63 -44.18
N GLU A 62 -22.77 -1.89 -44.15
CA GLU A 62 -23.36 -1.37 -42.89
C GLU A 62 -23.86 -2.51 -41.97
N ASP A 63 -24.01 -3.73 -42.52
CA ASP A 63 -24.61 -4.88 -41.84
C ASP A 63 -23.64 -5.59 -40.85
N TYR A 64 -22.32 -5.46 -41.05
CA TYR A 64 -21.33 -6.17 -40.22
C TYR A 64 -20.60 -5.21 -39.28
N ILE A 65 -20.99 -5.24 -38.01
CA ILE A 65 -20.43 -4.44 -36.93
C ILE A 65 -19.51 -5.32 -36.06
N PHE A 66 -18.24 -4.95 -35.95
CA PHE A 66 -17.24 -5.66 -35.13
C PHE A 66 -16.70 -4.77 -34.03
N ASP A 67 -16.32 -5.38 -32.92
CA ASP A 67 -15.61 -4.75 -31.82
C ASP A 67 -14.65 -5.72 -31.13
N LEU A 68 -13.76 -5.20 -30.30
CA LEU A 68 -12.75 -5.98 -29.61
C LEU A 68 -13.11 -6.32 -28.15
N ARG A 69 -14.38 -6.29 -27.75
CA ARG A 69 -14.84 -6.62 -26.38
C ARG A 69 -14.41 -8.01 -25.89
N GLN A 70 -14.11 -8.94 -26.81
CA GLN A 70 -13.62 -10.28 -26.46
C GLN A 70 -12.24 -10.22 -25.80
N VAL A 71 -11.39 -9.26 -26.15
CA VAL A 71 -10.04 -9.12 -25.59
C VAL A 71 -10.09 -8.86 -24.08
N PRO A 72 -10.75 -7.77 -23.58
CA PRO A 72 -10.86 -7.55 -22.13
C PRO A 72 -11.65 -8.66 -21.42
N MET A 73 -12.60 -9.33 -22.11
CA MET A 73 -13.34 -10.46 -21.57
C MET A 73 -12.42 -11.67 -21.29
N ILE A 74 -11.64 -12.12 -22.29
CA ILE A 74 -10.74 -13.27 -22.17
C ILE A 74 -9.65 -12.98 -21.13
N VAL A 75 -9.01 -11.82 -21.22
CA VAL A 75 -7.93 -11.43 -20.33
C VAL A 75 -8.46 -11.26 -18.89
N GLY A 76 -9.60 -10.57 -18.73
CA GLY A 76 -10.25 -10.41 -17.43
C GLY A 76 -10.63 -11.74 -16.77
N ALA A 77 -11.11 -12.70 -17.56
CA ALA A 77 -11.45 -14.05 -17.08
C ALA A 77 -10.21 -14.85 -16.61
N LEU A 78 -9.10 -14.76 -17.35
CA LEU A 78 -7.83 -15.46 -17.03
C LEU A 78 -7.17 -14.93 -15.74
N TYR A 79 -7.12 -13.62 -15.58
CA TYR A 79 -6.44 -12.98 -14.45
C TYR A 79 -7.36 -12.81 -13.23
N GLY A 80 -8.63 -12.45 -13.45
CA GLY A 80 -9.60 -12.15 -12.38
C GLY A 80 -10.34 -13.37 -11.83
N GLY A 81 -10.44 -14.46 -12.62
CA GLY A 81 -11.13 -15.69 -12.25
C GLY A 81 -12.66 -15.63 -12.45
N PRO A 82 -13.41 -16.63 -11.89
CA PRO A 82 -14.83 -16.83 -12.23
C PRO A 82 -15.74 -15.65 -11.88
N LEU A 83 -15.54 -15.00 -10.72
CA LEU A 83 -16.39 -13.87 -10.31
C LEU A 83 -16.23 -12.67 -11.24
N VAL A 84 -14.97 -12.32 -11.58
CA VAL A 84 -14.70 -11.22 -12.53
C VAL A 84 -15.30 -11.55 -13.89
N SER A 85 -15.09 -12.77 -14.37
CA SER A 85 -15.63 -13.25 -15.64
C SER A 85 -17.16 -13.16 -15.70
N ALA A 86 -17.87 -13.52 -14.63
CA ALA A 86 -19.32 -13.40 -14.53
C ALA A 86 -19.79 -11.94 -14.63
N VAL A 87 -19.11 -11.02 -13.93
CA VAL A 87 -19.45 -9.58 -14.01
C VAL A 87 -19.22 -9.04 -15.42
N LEU A 88 -18.08 -9.35 -16.05
CA LEU A 88 -17.76 -8.91 -17.41
C LEU A 88 -18.77 -9.49 -18.43
N PHE A 89 -19.23 -10.73 -18.25
CA PHE A 89 -20.27 -11.32 -19.05
C PHE A 89 -21.59 -10.54 -18.93
N ILE A 90 -22.04 -10.22 -17.70
CA ILE A 90 -23.25 -9.45 -17.47
C ILE A 90 -23.16 -8.08 -18.15
N VAL A 91 -22.05 -7.37 -17.98
CA VAL A 91 -21.82 -6.06 -18.64
C VAL A 91 -21.90 -6.18 -20.17
N SER A 92 -21.23 -7.19 -20.74
CA SER A 92 -21.23 -7.42 -22.19
C SER A 92 -22.61 -7.84 -22.70
N ALA A 93 -23.34 -8.70 -21.99
CA ALA A 93 -24.67 -9.16 -22.37
C ALA A 93 -25.69 -8.03 -22.32
N VAL A 94 -25.72 -7.24 -21.24
CA VAL A 94 -26.61 -6.08 -21.09
C VAL A 94 -26.36 -5.07 -22.22
N GLY A 95 -25.09 -4.72 -22.48
CA GLY A 95 -24.73 -3.83 -23.57
C GLY A 95 -25.15 -4.38 -24.92
N ARG A 96 -25.00 -5.68 -25.17
CA ARG A 96 -25.42 -6.28 -26.46
C ARG A 96 -26.91 -6.32 -26.65
N ILE A 97 -27.70 -6.56 -25.59
CA ILE A 97 -29.16 -6.47 -25.62
C ILE A 97 -29.61 -5.04 -25.93
N ALA A 98 -28.96 -4.04 -25.36
CA ALA A 98 -29.27 -2.64 -25.59
C ALA A 98 -29.01 -2.20 -27.05
N ILE A 99 -27.94 -2.74 -27.68
CA ILE A 99 -27.62 -2.45 -29.09
C ILE A 99 -28.54 -3.22 -30.03
N GLY A 100 -28.94 -4.46 -29.72
CA GLY A 100 -29.83 -5.30 -30.53
C GLY A 100 -29.13 -5.87 -31.77
N GLY A 101 -29.96 -6.21 -32.78
CA GLY A 101 -29.54 -6.80 -34.07
C GLY A 101 -29.52 -8.33 -34.10
N ASP A 102 -29.58 -8.91 -35.30
CA ASP A 102 -29.80 -10.35 -35.52
C ASP A 102 -28.68 -11.24 -34.93
N GLY A 103 -27.43 -10.77 -34.95
CA GLY A 103 -26.28 -11.45 -34.34
C GLY A 103 -26.22 -11.41 -32.81
N MET A 104 -27.21 -10.84 -32.12
CA MET A 104 -27.21 -10.66 -30.65
C MET A 104 -27.09 -11.99 -29.92
N TYR A 105 -27.88 -12.99 -30.29
CA TYR A 105 -27.92 -14.29 -29.61
C TYR A 105 -26.60 -15.05 -29.73
N ILE A 106 -25.99 -15.03 -30.95
CA ILE A 106 -24.69 -15.67 -31.18
C ILE A 106 -23.61 -14.99 -30.35
N ALA A 107 -23.60 -13.66 -30.32
CA ALA A 107 -22.64 -12.90 -29.55
C ALA A 107 -22.76 -13.17 -28.04
N ILE A 108 -23.97 -13.22 -27.48
CA ILE A 108 -24.22 -13.53 -26.07
C ILE A 108 -23.80 -14.98 -25.76
N LEU A 109 -24.15 -15.94 -26.64
CA LEU A 109 -23.75 -17.33 -26.44
C LEU A 109 -22.22 -17.51 -26.44
N ASN A 110 -21.52 -16.84 -27.36
CA ASN A 110 -20.06 -16.86 -27.40
C ASN A 110 -19.46 -16.26 -26.12
N GLN A 111 -19.98 -15.12 -25.66
CA GLN A 111 -19.52 -14.51 -24.41
C GLN A 111 -19.79 -15.40 -23.18
N LEU A 112 -20.91 -16.12 -23.17
CA LEU A 112 -21.23 -17.09 -22.12
C LEU A 112 -20.23 -18.26 -22.11
N LEU A 113 -19.89 -18.82 -23.28
CA LEU A 113 -18.90 -19.87 -23.41
C LEU A 113 -17.52 -19.42 -22.93
N LEU A 114 -17.11 -18.20 -23.28
CA LEU A 114 -15.86 -17.62 -22.80
C LEU A 114 -15.91 -17.41 -21.28
N ALA A 115 -17.01 -16.86 -20.75
CA ALA A 115 -17.16 -16.61 -19.33
C ALA A 115 -17.14 -17.89 -18.49
N ALA A 116 -17.74 -18.97 -18.99
CA ALA A 116 -17.80 -20.23 -18.32
C ALA A 116 -16.48 -21.04 -18.44
N GLY A 117 -15.84 -21.04 -19.62
CA GLY A 117 -14.69 -21.91 -19.90
C GLY A 117 -13.33 -21.30 -19.52
N VAL A 118 -13.10 -20.03 -19.87
CA VAL A 118 -11.78 -19.41 -19.76
C VAL A 118 -11.25 -19.32 -18.32
N PRO A 119 -12.06 -19.04 -17.28
CA PRO A 119 -11.56 -18.95 -15.91
C PRO A 119 -10.89 -20.23 -15.40
N PHE A 120 -11.34 -21.42 -15.87
CA PHE A 120 -10.74 -22.70 -15.49
C PHE A 120 -9.31 -22.88 -16.05
N LEU A 121 -8.97 -22.17 -17.11
CA LEU A 121 -7.61 -22.13 -17.65
C LEU A 121 -6.68 -21.20 -16.84
N GLY A 122 -7.21 -20.33 -16.00
CA GLY A 122 -6.44 -19.36 -15.21
C GLY A 122 -5.31 -19.97 -14.35
N PRO A 123 -5.54 -21.07 -13.60
CA PRO A 123 -4.47 -21.75 -12.85
C PRO A 123 -3.33 -22.29 -13.72
N LEU A 124 -3.66 -22.85 -14.88
CA LEU A 124 -2.68 -23.32 -15.87
C LEU A 124 -1.92 -22.14 -16.50
N TYR A 125 -2.65 -21.11 -16.91
CA TYR A 125 -2.12 -19.90 -17.51
C TYR A 125 -1.07 -19.23 -16.62
N ARG A 126 -1.28 -19.15 -15.31
CA ARG A 126 -0.32 -18.55 -14.36
C ARG A 126 0.98 -19.33 -14.21
N LYS A 127 0.99 -20.65 -14.49
CA LYS A 127 2.16 -21.53 -14.31
C LYS A 127 3.08 -21.60 -15.54
N VAL A 128 2.59 -21.22 -16.71
CA VAL A 128 3.36 -21.33 -17.96
C VAL A 128 4.18 -20.08 -18.23
N ASN A 129 5.22 -20.21 -19.08
CA ASN A 129 6.06 -19.08 -19.46
C ASN A 129 5.33 -18.11 -20.42
N ARG A 130 5.89 -16.91 -20.61
CA ARG A 130 5.26 -15.82 -21.38
C ARG A 130 4.87 -16.19 -22.82
N TRP A 131 5.66 -17.04 -23.49
CA TRP A 131 5.39 -17.44 -24.87
C TRP A 131 4.21 -18.39 -24.95
N TRP A 132 4.11 -19.32 -24.01
CA TRP A 132 2.95 -20.20 -23.89
C TRP A 132 1.68 -19.43 -23.47
N LYS A 133 1.82 -18.41 -22.65
CA LYS A 133 0.71 -17.50 -22.31
C LYS A 133 0.19 -16.80 -23.54
N ALA A 134 1.08 -16.22 -24.37
CA ALA A 134 0.70 -15.58 -25.64
C ALA A 134 0.03 -16.57 -26.59
N GLY A 135 0.57 -17.78 -26.73
CA GLY A 135 -0.04 -18.84 -27.56
C GLY A 135 -1.42 -19.25 -27.06
N LEU A 136 -1.62 -19.37 -25.74
CA LEU A 136 -2.89 -19.77 -25.15
C LEU A 136 -3.98 -18.71 -25.36
N VAL A 137 -3.69 -17.43 -25.09
CA VAL A 137 -4.68 -16.36 -25.32
C VAL A 137 -5.01 -16.19 -26.80
N PHE A 138 -4.02 -16.35 -27.68
CA PHE A 138 -4.22 -16.36 -29.13
C PHE A 138 -5.14 -17.51 -29.54
N SER A 139 -4.90 -18.73 -29.07
CA SER A 139 -5.72 -19.90 -29.38
C SER A 139 -7.17 -19.74 -28.91
N ILE A 140 -7.39 -19.22 -27.67
CA ILE A 140 -8.74 -18.94 -27.15
C ILE A 140 -9.45 -17.92 -28.05
N SER A 141 -8.75 -16.85 -28.47
CA SER A 141 -9.27 -15.82 -29.34
C SER A 141 -9.69 -16.39 -30.71
N ILE A 142 -8.84 -17.22 -31.32
CA ILE A 142 -9.14 -17.86 -32.62
C ILE A 142 -10.34 -18.81 -32.50
N VAL A 143 -10.40 -19.64 -31.45
CA VAL A 143 -11.54 -20.54 -31.22
C VAL A 143 -12.84 -19.75 -31.09
N SER A 144 -12.82 -18.63 -30.37
CA SER A 144 -13.98 -17.74 -30.23
C SER A 144 -14.42 -17.12 -31.56
N LEU A 145 -13.48 -16.70 -32.41
CA LEU A 145 -13.78 -16.15 -33.73
C LEU A 145 -14.32 -17.22 -34.68
N LEU A 146 -13.73 -18.42 -34.68
CA LEU A 146 -14.23 -19.56 -35.47
C LEU A 146 -15.64 -19.94 -35.04
N PHE A 147 -15.94 -19.91 -33.73
CA PHE A 147 -17.30 -20.13 -33.25
C PHE A 147 -18.29 -19.13 -33.88
N ASN A 148 -17.96 -17.83 -33.87
CA ASN A 148 -18.80 -16.81 -34.48
C ASN A 148 -18.98 -17.03 -36.00
N LEU A 149 -17.90 -17.41 -36.72
CA LEU A 149 -17.94 -17.69 -38.15
C LEU A 149 -18.89 -18.86 -38.47
N PHE A 150 -18.72 -19.98 -37.76
CA PHE A 150 -19.57 -21.16 -37.99
C PHE A 150 -21.01 -20.96 -37.55
N ALA A 151 -21.25 -20.24 -36.46
CA ALA A 151 -22.60 -19.91 -36.02
C ALA A 151 -23.27 -18.97 -36.98
N GLY A 152 -22.59 -17.96 -37.53
CA GLY A 152 -23.09 -17.06 -38.56
C GLY A 152 -23.50 -17.82 -39.83
N TYR A 153 -22.64 -18.72 -40.28
CA TYR A 153 -22.94 -19.59 -41.44
C TYR A 153 -24.18 -20.48 -41.19
N PHE A 154 -24.28 -21.10 -40.03
CA PHE A 154 -25.34 -22.06 -39.73
C PHE A 154 -26.71 -21.35 -39.54
N PHE A 155 -26.74 -20.19 -38.86
CA PHE A 155 -28.01 -19.49 -38.53
C PHE A 155 -28.45 -18.50 -39.59
N PHE A 156 -27.53 -17.88 -40.34
CA PHE A 156 -27.86 -16.84 -41.32
C PHE A 156 -27.58 -17.25 -42.75
N GLY A 157 -26.92 -18.39 -43.00
CA GLY A 157 -26.58 -18.86 -44.34
C GLY A 157 -25.51 -18.01 -45.05
N ASP A 158 -24.72 -17.25 -44.31
CA ASP A 158 -23.72 -16.35 -44.87
C ASP A 158 -22.64 -17.14 -45.63
N PRO A 159 -22.31 -16.78 -46.89
CA PRO A 159 -21.34 -17.52 -47.70
C PRO A 159 -19.92 -17.29 -47.18
N ILE A 160 -19.34 -18.27 -46.46
CA ILE A 160 -18.01 -18.18 -45.85
C ILE A 160 -16.94 -17.80 -46.89
N HIS A 161 -16.99 -18.31 -48.08
CA HIS A 161 -15.99 -18.08 -49.15
C HIS A 161 -15.89 -16.60 -49.58
N ASN A 162 -16.96 -15.81 -49.49
CA ASN A 162 -16.91 -14.40 -49.81
C ASN A 162 -16.33 -13.52 -48.69
N LEU A 163 -16.19 -14.07 -47.47
CA LEU A 163 -15.81 -13.34 -46.28
C LEU A 163 -14.44 -13.81 -45.72
N ILE A 164 -13.76 -14.77 -46.35
CA ILE A 164 -12.48 -15.35 -45.83
C ILE A 164 -11.43 -14.28 -45.54
N GLY A 165 -11.26 -13.28 -46.45
CA GLY A 165 -10.28 -12.22 -46.28
C GLY A 165 -10.60 -11.34 -45.06
N ILE A 166 -11.87 -11.05 -44.79
CA ILE A 166 -12.34 -10.28 -43.64
C ILE A 166 -12.05 -11.05 -42.36
N TRP A 167 -12.41 -12.34 -42.31
CA TRP A 167 -12.19 -13.17 -41.12
C TRP A 167 -10.69 -13.38 -40.81
N LEU A 168 -9.84 -13.52 -41.81
CA LEU A 168 -8.39 -13.58 -41.62
C LEU A 168 -7.85 -12.26 -41.03
N MET A 169 -8.31 -11.14 -41.53
CA MET A 169 -7.93 -9.83 -41.00
C MET A 169 -8.40 -9.64 -39.56
N LEU A 170 -9.62 -10.07 -39.21
CA LEU A 170 -10.15 -10.04 -37.85
C LEU A 170 -9.32 -10.94 -36.91
N MET A 171 -8.97 -12.15 -37.35
CA MET A 171 -8.11 -13.08 -36.60
C MET A 171 -6.73 -12.49 -36.31
N LEU A 172 -6.11 -11.86 -37.30
CA LEU A 172 -4.79 -11.22 -37.13
C LEU A 172 -4.90 -10.01 -36.21
N ASN A 173 -5.92 -9.17 -36.39
CA ASN A 173 -6.12 -7.98 -35.57
C ASN A 173 -6.42 -8.35 -34.09
N GLN A 174 -7.46 -9.11 -33.84
CA GLN A 174 -7.84 -9.51 -32.49
C GLN A 174 -6.76 -10.36 -31.83
N GLY A 175 -6.14 -11.30 -32.57
CA GLY A 175 -5.05 -12.13 -32.09
C GLY A 175 -3.81 -11.31 -31.74
N GLY A 176 -3.46 -10.32 -32.55
CA GLY A 176 -2.34 -9.41 -32.26
C GLY A 176 -2.60 -8.56 -31.00
N ILE A 177 -3.80 -8.01 -30.87
CA ILE A 177 -4.17 -7.15 -29.75
C ILE A 177 -4.24 -7.95 -28.43
N ILE A 178 -4.80 -9.16 -28.45
CA ILE A 178 -4.86 -9.98 -27.22
C ILE A 178 -3.47 -10.41 -26.75
N ILE A 179 -2.55 -10.72 -27.68
CA ILE A 179 -1.15 -11.00 -27.34
C ILE A 179 -0.49 -9.74 -26.73
N LEU A 180 -0.65 -8.57 -27.39
CA LEU A 180 -0.09 -7.32 -26.90
C LEU A 180 -0.63 -6.98 -25.51
N THR A 181 -1.93 -7.13 -25.27
CA THR A 181 -2.58 -6.88 -23.99
C THR A 181 -2.05 -7.85 -22.92
N ALA A 182 -1.94 -9.13 -23.22
CA ALA A 182 -1.39 -10.12 -22.30
C ALA A 182 0.08 -9.84 -21.94
N LEU A 183 0.91 -9.52 -22.94
CA LEU A 183 2.32 -9.16 -22.71
C LEU A 183 2.47 -7.86 -21.91
N LEU A 184 1.61 -6.89 -22.14
CA LEU A 184 1.58 -5.64 -21.35
C LEU A 184 1.26 -5.95 -19.88
N ILE A 185 0.21 -6.71 -19.60
CA ILE A 185 -0.15 -7.08 -18.21
C ILE A 185 0.99 -7.84 -17.52
N GLU A 186 1.62 -8.79 -18.21
CA GLU A 186 2.79 -9.51 -17.67
C GLU A 186 3.97 -8.56 -17.37
N HIS A 187 4.19 -7.59 -18.25
CA HIS A 187 5.22 -6.56 -18.03
C HIS A 187 4.89 -5.71 -16.79
N LEU A 188 3.63 -5.25 -16.65
CA LEU A 188 3.18 -4.46 -15.52
C LEU A 188 3.32 -5.21 -14.19
N GLN A 189 2.89 -6.48 -14.14
CA GLN A 189 3.03 -7.34 -12.96
C GLN A 189 4.51 -7.58 -12.59
N LYS A 190 5.38 -7.75 -13.60
CA LYS A 190 6.81 -7.90 -13.37
C LYS A 190 7.43 -6.63 -12.81
N GLN A 191 7.06 -5.46 -13.31
CA GLN A 191 7.51 -4.16 -12.79
C GLN A 191 7.09 -3.96 -11.34
N GLU A 192 5.85 -4.26 -11.00
CA GLU A 192 5.34 -4.21 -9.62
C GLU A 192 6.11 -5.17 -8.69
N TYR A 193 6.34 -6.40 -9.14
CA TYR A 193 7.14 -7.37 -8.39
C TYR A 193 8.58 -6.89 -8.15
N LEU A 194 9.25 -6.36 -9.20
CA LEU A 194 10.60 -5.83 -9.09
C LEU A 194 10.67 -4.63 -8.16
N PHE A 195 9.73 -3.70 -8.27
CA PHE A 195 9.64 -2.53 -7.39
C PHE A 195 9.49 -2.96 -5.92
N ASN A 196 8.55 -3.85 -5.62
CA ASN A 196 8.34 -4.39 -4.28
C ASN A 196 9.58 -5.16 -3.76
N SER A 197 10.30 -5.85 -4.65
CA SER A 197 11.55 -6.55 -4.31
C SER A 197 12.66 -5.56 -3.98
N LEU A 198 12.84 -4.50 -4.78
CA LEU A 198 13.83 -3.45 -4.52
C LEU A 198 13.57 -2.74 -3.19
N MET A 199 12.32 -2.34 -2.92
CA MET A 199 11.94 -1.74 -1.64
C MET A 199 12.22 -2.66 -0.45
N ARG A 200 12.00 -3.98 -0.64
CA ARG A 200 12.35 -4.97 0.39
C ARG A 200 13.85 -5.12 0.58
N HIS A 201 14.63 -5.10 -0.49
CA HIS A 201 16.11 -5.15 -0.43
C HIS A 201 16.67 -3.91 0.24
N GLU A 202 16.24 -2.72 -0.13
CA GLU A 202 16.65 -1.46 0.50
C GLU A 202 16.36 -1.46 2.01
N LYS A 203 15.14 -1.91 2.38
CA LYS A 203 14.81 -2.09 3.80
C LYS A 203 15.73 -3.09 4.51
N MET A 204 16.04 -4.21 3.85
CA MET A 204 16.90 -5.25 4.45
C MET A 204 18.36 -4.78 4.57
N GLU A 205 18.86 -4.03 3.60
CA GLU A 205 20.19 -3.39 3.66
C GLU A 205 20.25 -2.41 4.83
N THR A 206 19.24 -1.57 4.97
CA THR A 206 19.10 -0.65 6.10
C THR A 206 19.11 -1.42 7.43
N VAL A 207 18.32 -2.50 7.58
CA VAL A 207 18.31 -3.37 8.77
C VAL A 207 19.68 -3.99 9.03
N SER A 208 20.40 -4.41 7.99
CA SER A 208 21.74 -5.01 8.13
C SER A 208 22.79 -4.01 8.64
N HIS A 209 22.76 -2.78 8.10
CA HIS A 209 23.61 -1.69 8.62
C HIS A 209 23.31 -1.38 10.09
N PHE A 210 22.03 -1.46 10.48
CA PHE A 210 21.63 -1.24 11.89
C PHE A 210 22.07 -2.35 12.83
N ALA A 211 22.10 -3.60 12.40
CA ALA A 211 22.50 -4.71 13.24
C ALA A 211 23.90 -4.51 13.85
N ALA A 212 24.84 -3.94 13.08
CA ALA A 212 26.18 -3.64 13.57
C ALA A 212 26.18 -2.54 14.65
N ALA A 213 25.43 -1.46 14.43
CA ALA A 213 25.37 -0.34 15.36
C ALA A 213 24.58 -0.71 16.64
N VAL A 214 23.42 -1.40 16.51
CA VAL A 214 22.66 -1.93 17.66
C VAL A 214 23.53 -2.87 18.50
N SER A 215 24.32 -3.73 17.86
CA SER A 215 25.26 -4.61 18.57
C SER A 215 26.30 -3.83 19.38
N HIS A 216 26.75 -2.69 18.85
CA HIS A 216 27.70 -1.82 19.57
C HIS A 216 27.00 -1.10 20.74
N GLU A 217 25.78 -0.58 20.53
CA GLU A 217 25.03 0.09 21.59
C GLU A 217 24.54 -0.88 22.69
N LEU A 218 24.18 -2.11 22.36
CA LEU A 218 23.86 -3.15 23.33
C LEU A 218 25.09 -3.54 24.18
N ARG A 219 26.29 -3.51 23.58
CA ARG A 219 27.53 -3.85 24.34
C ARG A 219 27.78 -2.88 25.48
N ASN A 220 27.44 -1.60 25.33
CA ASN A 220 27.66 -0.57 26.35
C ASN A 220 26.94 -0.86 27.68
N PRO A 221 25.58 -0.97 27.72
CA PRO A 221 24.85 -1.29 28.94
C PRO A 221 25.27 -2.67 29.50
N LEU A 222 25.54 -3.66 28.64
CA LEU A 222 26.00 -4.98 29.09
C LEU A 222 27.39 -4.93 29.71
N GLN A 223 28.30 -4.05 29.24
CA GLN A 223 29.61 -3.83 29.89
C GLN A 223 29.45 -3.14 31.23
N SER A 224 28.55 -2.14 31.36
CA SER A 224 28.22 -1.51 32.63
C SER A 224 27.69 -2.53 33.64
N VAL A 225 26.73 -3.35 33.26
CA VAL A 225 26.16 -4.44 34.08
C VAL A 225 27.29 -5.37 34.55
N LYS A 226 28.14 -5.83 33.62
CA LYS A 226 29.25 -6.71 33.92
C LYS A 226 30.22 -6.06 34.91
N GLY A 227 30.58 -4.78 34.71
CA GLY A 227 31.49 -4.04 35.60
C GLY A 227 30.93 -3.94 37.02
N PHE A 228 29.66 -3.57 37.19
CA PHE A 228 29.06 -3.50 38.55
C PHE A 228 28.95 -4.87 39.22
N ILE A 229 28.64 -5.94 38.46
CA ILE A 229 28.64 -7.30 39.02
C ILE A 229 30.07 -7.70 39.49
N GLN A 230 31.11 -7.40 38.71
CA GLN A 230 32.49 -7.66 39.09
C GLN A 230 32.89 -6.90 40.37
N LEU A 231 32.52 -5.61 40.46
CA LEU A 231 32.77 -4.82 41.68
C LEU A 231 32.09 -5.43 42.91
N LEU A 232 30.84 -5.91 42.76
CA LEU A 232 30.12 -6.58 43.85
C LEU A 232 30.70 -7.93 44.24
N GLN A 233 31.44 -8.61 43.35
CA GLN A 233 32.11 -9.88 43.62
C GLN A 233 33.49 -9.71 44.21
N GLU A 234 34.24 -8.68 43.80
CA GLU A 234 35.64 -8.48 44.20
C GLU A 234 35.78 -7.68 45.50
N TYR A 235 34.80 -6.86 45.85
CA TYR A 235 34.88 -5.96 47.00
C TYR A 235 33.63 -6.04 47.88
N GLU A 236 33.83 -5.92 49.18
CA GLU A 236 32.74 -5.75 50.15
C GLU A 236 32.35 -4.28 50.24
N TYR A 237 31.08 -3.98 49.94
CA TYR A 237 30.50 -2.65 50.02
C TYR A 237 29.46 -2.58 51.14
N PRO A 238 29.22 -1.39 51.75
CA PRO A 238 28.07 -1.16 52.62
C PRO A 238 26.75 -1.47 51.89
N ARG A 239 25.76 -1.94 52.64
CA ARG A 239 24.45 -2.34 52.07
C ARG A 239 23.80 -1.28 51.17
N SER A 240 23.92 0.00 51.53
CA SER A 240 23.43 1.13 50.73
C SER A 240 24.06 1.17 49.34
N LYS A 241 25.39 0.95 49.27
CA LYS A 241 26.15 0.96 48.02
C LYS A 241 25.82 -0.25 47.14
N GLN A 242 25.65 -1.42 47.79
CA GLN A 242 25.18 -2.63 47.06
C GLN A 242 23.84 -2.40 46.42
N LEU A 243 22.88 -1.78 47.10
CA LEU A 243 21.56 -1.45 46.57
C LEU A 243 21.64 -0.44 45.41
N GLU A 244 22.49 0.57 45.52
CA GLU A 244 22.76 1.54 44.44
C GLU A 244 23.27 0.82 43.18
N PHE A 245 24.25 -0.06 43.30
CA PHE A 245 24.80 -0.85 42.17
C PHE A 245 23.75 -1.79 41.58
N GLN A 246 22.95 -2.47 42.41
CA GLN A 246 21.85 -3.31 41.94
C GLN A 246 20.81 -2.50 41.17
N GLN A 247 20.45 -1.31 41.62
CA GLN A 247 19.53 -0.40 40.92
C GLN A 247 20.11 0.00 39.57
N THR A 248 21.38 0.39 39.50
CA THR A 248 22.04 0.76 38.23
C THR A 248 22.07 -0.42 37.26
N ILE A 249 22.32 -1.65 37.73
CA ILE A 249 22.29 -2.86 36.91
C ILE A 249 20.91 -3.07 36.30
N LEU A 250 19.82 -2.89 37.07
CA LEU A 250 18.46 -3.04 36.57
C LEU A 250 18.11 -1.97 35.53
N GLU A 251 18.56 -0.74 35.73
CA GLU A 251 18.38 0.36 34.78
C GLU A 251 19.10 0.08 33.45
N GLU A 252 20.35 -0.39 33.49
CA GLU A 252 21.11 -0.73 32.29
C GLU A 252 20.51 -1.93 31.52
N ILE A 253 19.98 -2.94 32.23
CA ILE A 253 19.25 -4.05 31.60
C ILE A 253 18.01 -3.51 30.89
N LYS A 254 17.27 -2.60 31.51
CA LYS A 254 16.07 -1.99 30.90
C LYS A 254 16.39 -1.18 29.65
N VAL A 255 17.55 -0.49 29.63
CA VAL A 255 18.06 0.20 28.45
C VAL A 255 18.33 -0.81 27.33
N ALA A 256 18.97 -1.95 27.62
CA ALA A 256 19.24 -2.98 26.62
C ALA A 256 17.94 -3.62 26.06
N GLU A 257 16.96 -3.91 26.90
CA GLU A 257 15.64 -4.42 26.48
C GLU A 257 14.96 -3.44 25.52
N ASN A 258 14.90 -2.15 25.87
CA ASN A 258 14.28 -1.14 25.01
C ASN A 258 14.97 -1.02 23.64
N LEU A 259 16.31 -1.12 23.59
CA LEU A 259 17.07 -1.13 22.32
C LEU A 259 16.72 -2.32 21.44
N ILE A 260 16.52 -3.50 22.02
CA ILE A 260 16.12 -4.70 21.30
C ILE A 260 14.70 -4.54 20.74
N ASP A 261 13.78 -4.04 21.57
CA ASP A 261 12.39 -3.83 21.16
C ASP A 261 12.29 -2.82 20.02
N ASP A 262 12.99 -1.68 20.11
CA ASP A 262 13.05 -0.67 19.05
C ASP A 262 13.60 -1.23 17.74
N TYR A 263 14.67 -2.06 17.81
CA TYR A 263 15.23 -2.74 16.65
C TYR A 263 14.23 -3.73 16.01
N LEU A 264 13.55 -4.54 16.84
CA LEU A 264 12.60 -5.55 16.35
C LEU A 264 11.39 -4.92 15.64
N ILE A 265 10.88 -3.79 16.12
CA ILE A 265 9.77 -3.05 15.48
C ILE A 265 10.15 -2.61 14.08
N TYR A 266 11.38 -2.16 13.89
CA TYR A 266 11.87 -1.75 12.57
C TYR A 266 12.19 -2.94 11.66
N ALA A 267 12.92 -3.93 12.17
CA ALA A 267 13.39 -5.08 11.39
C ALA A 267 12.24 -6.00 10.97
N LYS A 268 11.28 -6.22 11.84
CA LYS A 268 10.14 -7.09 11.60
C LYS A 268 8.89 -6.38 12.12
N PRO A 269 8.22 -5.57 11.28
CA PRO A 269 6.96 -4.99 11.67
C PRO A 269 5.99 -6.14 11.99
N VAL A 270 5.80 -6.41 13.25
CA VAL A 270 4.72 -7.29 13.72
C VAL A 270 3.46 -6.48 13.48
N TYR A 271 2.69 -6.88 12.48
CA TYR A 271 1.34 -6.33 12.29
C TYR A 271 0.52 -6.79 13.49
N GLY A 272 0.40 -5.95 14.51
CA GLY A 272 -0.63 -6.08 15.52
C GLY A 272 -2.00 -6.03 14.84
N GLU A 273 -3.03 -6.55 15.49
CA GLU A 273 -4.39 -6.40 14.97
C GLU A 273 -4.75 -4.92 14.93
N MET A 274 -4.84 -4.38 13.69
CA MET A 274 -5.34 -3.03 13.47
C MET A 274 -6.79 -2.98 13.89
N LYS A 275 -7.07 -2.20 14.95
CA LYS A 275 -8.41 -2.05 15.54
C LYS A 275 -8.80 -0.57 15.50
N ARG A 276 -10.10 -0.33 15.64
CA ARG A 276 -10.60 1.01 15.94
C ARG A 276 -10.15 1.40 17.34
N ILE A 277 -9.42 2.49 17.45
CA ILE A 277 -8.95 3.06 18.72
C ILE A 277 -9.38 4.53 18.81
N GLU A 278 -9.73 4.96 20.00
CA GLU A 278 -10.04 6.37 20.30
C GLU A 278 -8.77 7.07 20.75
N VAL A 279 -8.40 8.17 20.09
CA VAL A 279 -7.11 8.85 20.31
C VAL A 279 -7.04 9.51 21.69
N GLU A 280 -8.13 10.12 22.15
CA GLU A 280 -8.17 10.88 23.41
C GLU A 280 -7.92 10.01 24.65
N PRO A 281 -8.59 8.85 24.85
CA PRO A 281 -8.29 7.94 25.97
C PRO A 281 -6.86 7.43 25.96
N GLU A 282 -6.31 7.08 24.77
CA GLU A 282 -4.96 6.59 24.62
C GLU A 282 -3.92 7.67 24.97
N LEU A 283 -4.12 8.91 24.49
CA LEU A 283 -3.28 10.05 24.82
C LEU A 283 -3.33 10.34 26.33
N SER A 284 -4.52 10.37 26.93
CA SER A 284 -4.71 10.59 28.38
C SER A 284 -3.97 9.53 29.20
N HIS A 285 -3.98 8.27 28.75
CA HIS A 285 -3.24 7.19 29.40
C HIS A 285 -1.73 7.44 29.37
N VAL A 286 -1.18 7.80 28.20
CA VAL A 286 0.26 8.11 28.04
C VAL A 286 0.66 9.33 28.88
N ILE A 287 -0.15 10.37 28.92
CA ILE A 287 0.12 11.57 29.72
C ILE A 287 0.22 11.21 31.22
N LYS A 288 -0.71 10.39 31.74
CA LYS A 288 -0.66 9.92 33.14
C LYS A 288 0.64 9.18 33.45
N ILE A 289 1.13 8.36 32.54
CA ILE A 289 2.39 7.62 32.68
C ILE A 289 3.59 8.58 32.66
N MET A 290 3.54 9.61 31.80
CA MET A 290 4.67 10.54 31.61
C MET A 290 4.72 11.68 32.62
N THR A 291 3.63 12.00 33.32
CA THR A 291 3.56 13.09 34.31
C THR A 291 4.61 12.97 35.40
N PRO A 292 4.87 11.80 36.06
CA PRO A 292 5.95 11.71 37.06
C PRO A 292 7.34 11.98 36.46
N TYR A 293 7.57 11.56 35.21
CA TYR A 293 8.84 11.79 34.51
C TYR A 293 9.04 13.28 34.17
N ALA A 294 7.97 13.98 33.78
CA ALA A 294 7.97 15.41 33.52
C ALA A 294 8.21 16.21 34.80
N ASN A 295 7.48 15.90 35.88
CA ASN A 295 7.61 16.58 37.18
C ASN A 295 9.02 16.47 37.75
N ALA A 296 9.68 15.29 37.60
CA ALA A 296 11.06 15.08 38.02
C ALA A 296 12.07 15.99 37.31
N ARG A 297 11.67 16.61 36.18
CA ARG A 297 12.45 17.54 35.35
C ARG A 297 11.91 18.96 35.34
N ASN A 298 11.00 19.30 36.28
CA ASN A 298 10.33 20.59 36.34
C ASN A 298 9.59 20.99 35.04
N VAL A 299 9.06 19.99 34.33
CA VAL A 299 8.24 20.21 33.10
C VAL A 299 6.77 20.00 33.46
N GLU A 300 5.94 20.97 33.10
CA GLU A 300 4.48 20.92 33.28
C GLU A 300 3.80 20.57 31.97
N ILE A 301 2.92 19.55 31.98
CA ILE A 301 2.19 19.09 30.78
C ILE A 301 0.81 19.75 30.78
N PHE A 302 0.53 20.55 29.74
CA PHE A 302 -0.77 21.19 29.51
C PHE A 302 -1.50 20.43 28.40
N VAL A 303 -2.70 19.94 28.70
CA VAL A 303 -3.55 19.21 27.74
C VAL A 303 -4.69 20.12 27.32
N HIS A 304 -4.78 20.36 26.03
CA HIS A 304 -5.88 21.03 25.39
C HIS A 304 -6.65 20.04 24.53
N GLY A 305 -7.90 19.74 24.88
CA GLY A 305 -8.73 18.79 24.15
C GLY A 305 -9.88 19.50 23.45
N THR A 306 -10.27 19.00 22.28
CA THR A 306 -11.59 19.26 21.71
C THR A 306 -12.51 18.11 22.10
N ASP A 307 -13.68 18.40 22.69
CA ASP A 307 -14.71 17.41 22.95
C ASP A 307 -15.20 16.81 21.62
N GLY A 308 -14.79 15.60 21.32
CA GLY A 308 -15.24 14.89 20.13
C GLY A 308 -14.67 13.49 20.00
N ALA A 309 -15.51 12.53 19.64
CA ALA A 309 -15.05 11.16 19.36
C ALA A 309 -14.13 11.15 18.13
N SER A 310 -12.87 10.80 18.33
CA SER A 310 -11.83 10.71 17.29
C SER A 310 -11.29 9.30 17.24
N SER A 311 -11.83 8.50 16.31
CA SER A 311 -11.37 7.12 16.10
C SER A 311 -10.44 7.03 14.90
N ILE A 312 -9.37 6.28 15.05
CA ILE A 312 -8.40 5.93 14.01
C ILE A 312 -8.24 4.41 13.91
N LEU A 313 -7.70 3.93 12.82
CA LEU A 313 -7.31 2.52 12.66
C LEU A 313 -5.88 2.33 13.13
N GLY A 314 -5.65 1.51 14.16
CA GLY A 314 -4.31 1.35 14.70
C GLY A 314 -4.14 0.22 15.70
N ASP A 315 -2.94 0.16 16.27
CA ASP A 315 -2.57 -0.69 17.40
C ASP A 315 -2.30 0.24 18.60
N SER A 316 -3.07 0.08 19.68
CA SER A 316 -2.98 0.91 20.89
C SER A 316 -1.58 0.90 21.52
N GLN A 317 -0.93 -0.27 21.61
CA GLN A 317 0.41 -0.37 22.20
C GLN A 317 1.46 0.39 21.38
N LYS A 318 1.38 0.31 20.04
CA LYS A 318 2.27 1.04 19.15
C LYS A 318 2.01 2.54 19.19
N LEU A 319 0.74 2.96 19.24
CA LEU A 319 0.40 4.38 19.43
C LEU A 319 0.97 4.91 20.75
N HIS A 320 0.83 4.17 21.85
CA HIS A 320 1.43 4.53 23.14
C HIS A 320 2.95 4.70 23.02
N GLN A 321 3.63 3.77 22.38
CA GLN A 321 5.09 3.83 22.19
C GLN A 321 5.50 5.08 21.39
N ALA A 322 4.79 5.40 20.31
CA ALA A 322 5.05 6.60 19.50
C ALA A 322 4.85 7.89 20.33
N LEU A 323 3.74 7.99 21.06
CA LEU A 323 3.43 9.13 21.90
C LEU A 323 4.44 9.29 23.06
N VAL A 324 4.81 8.19 23.74
CA VAL A 324 5.83 8.20 24.80
C VAL A 324 7.16 8.70 24.27
N ASN A 325 7.57 8.26 23.08
CA ASN A 325 8.83 8.70 22.47
C ASN A 325 8.84 10.21 22.20
N ILE A 326 7.75 10.76 21.63
CA ILE A 326 7.69 12.19 21.33
C ILE A 326 7.59 13.04 22.60
N ILE A 327 6.72 12.66 23.55
CA ILE A 327 6.57 13.37 24.82
C ILE A 327 7.88 13.36 25.60
N ARG A 328 8.58 12.22 25.67
CA ARG A 328 9.91 12.10 26.29
C ARG A 328 10.92 13.03 25.62
N ASN A 329 10.94 13.06 24.28
CA ASN A 329 11.84 13.95 23.55
C ASN A 329 11.59 15.43 23.86
N GLY A 330 10.33 15.85 23.94
CA GLY A 330 9.95 17.20 24.32
C GLY A 330 10.39 17.55 25.75
N ILE A 331 10.14 16.65 26.72
CA ILE A 331 10.59 16.85 28.11
C ILE A 331 12.13 16.97 28.20
N GLU A 332 12.86 16.10 27.50
CA GLU A 332 14.32 16.12 27.49
C GLU A 332 14.93 17.31 26.73
N ALA A 333 14.16 17.96 25.85
CA ALA A 333 14.59 19.19 25.19
C ALA A 333 14.53 20.43 26.10
N MET A 334 13.97 20.29 27.31
CA MET A 334 13.80 21.35 28.31
C MET A 334 14.62 21.07 29.58
N PRO A 335 15.96 21.17 29.53
CA PRO A 335 16.83 20.83 30.69
C PRO A 335 16.57 21.71 31.93
N ASP A 336 16.15 22.94 31.72
CA ASP A 336 15.87 23.91 32.81
C ASP A 336 14.40 23.90 33.24
N GLY A 337 13.59 22.94 32.78
CA GLY A 337 12.15 22.90 32.95
C GLY A 337 11.42 23.69 31.85
N GLY A 338 10.09 23.73 31.94
CA GLY A 338 9.27 24.44 30.93
C GLY A 338 7.88 23.83 30.79
N LYS A 339 7.20 24.15 29.70
CA LYS A 339 5.85 23.71 29.40
C LYS A 339 5.81 22.83 28.17
N LEU A 340 5.10 21.70 28.28
CA LEU A 340 4.79 20.81 27.17
C LEU A 340 3.29 20.93 26.88
N HIS A 341 2.94 21.47 25.72
CA HIS A 341 1.56 21.61 25.29
C HIS A 341 1.18 20.42 24.41
N VAL A 342 0.06 19.77 24.74
CA VAL A 342 -0.48 18.62 24.00
C VAL A 342 -1.92 18.97 23.62
N GLU A 343 -2.23 18.92 22.32
CA GLU A 343 -3.53 19.30 21.79
C GLU A 343 -4.01 18.25 20.77
N ILE A 344 -5.33 17.96 20.78
CA ILE A 344 -5.98 17.15 19.75
C ILE A 344 -6.84 18.06 18.89
N GLU A 345 -6.58 18.09 17.60
CA GLU A 345 -7.39 18.77 16.59
C GLU A 345 -8.12 17.74 15.72
N ILE A 346 -9.45 17.88 15.61
CA ILE A 346 -10.28 16.96 14.85
C ILE A 346 -10.83 17.68 13.63
N SER A 347 -10.45 17.19 12.44
CA SER A 347 -10.95 17.64 11.14
C SER A 347 -11.98 16.64 10.58
N PRO A 348 -12.71 16.96 9.49
CA PRO A 348 -13.66 16.02 8.88
C PRO A 348 -13.03 14.69 8.44
N HIS A 349 -11.76 14.71 8.03
CA HIS A 349 -11.08 13.54 7.46
C HIS A 349 -9.85 13.10 8.25
N THR A 350 -9.34 13.91 9.17
CA THR A 350 -8.10 13.66 9.91
C THR A 350 -8.24 13.96 11.39
N VAL A 351 -7.41 13.28 12.18
CA VAL A 351 -7.19 13.55 13.62
C VAL A 351 -5.72 13.90 13.75
N CYS A 352 -5.44 15.10 14.28
CA CYS A 352 -4.09 15.58 14.51
C CYS A 352 -3.80 15.65 16.01
N VAL A 353 -2.65 15.12 16.43
CA VAL A 353 -2.11 15.27 17.79
C VAL A 353 -0.91 16.19 17.70
N HIS A 354 -1.02 17.36 18.31
CA HIS A 354 0.04 18.36 18.42
C HIS A 354 0.76 18.20 19.75
N ILE A 355 2.09 18.10 19.72
CA ILE A 355 2.92 18.04 20.92
C ILE A 355 4.01 19.09 20.75
N GLN A 356 3.96 20.15 21.58
CA GLN A 356 4.84 21.30 21.47
C GLN A 356 5.59 21.53 22.79
N ASP A 357 6.92 21.56 22.71
CA ASP A 357 7.82 21.93 23.79
C ASP A 357 8.35 23.37 23.63
N GLU A 358 8.77 23.97 24.74
CA GLU A 358 9.44 25.28 24.81
C GLU A 358 10.98 25.10 24.95
N GLY A 359 11.51 24.02 24.43
CA GLY A 359 12.92 23.62 24.64
C GLY A 359 13.91 24.30 23.72
N VAL A 360 15.09 23.68 23.60
CA VAL A 360 16.23 24.21 22.83
C VAL A 360 15.97 24.34 21.33
N GLY A 361 14.98 23.65 20.80
CA GLY A 361 14.64 23.65 19.38
C GLY A 361 15.75 23.05 18.48
N MET A 362 15.53 23.15 17.18
CA MET A 362 16.40 22.53 16.15
C MET A 362 16.63 23.46 14.97
N THR A 363 17.79 23.29 14.29
CA THR A 363 18.05 23.94 13.00
C THR A 363 17.29 23.25 11.86
N LYS A 364 17.13 23.93 10.73
CA LYS A 364 16.48 23.35 9.54
C LYS A 364 17.18 22.09 9.03
N GLU A 365 18.50 22.02 9.15
CA GLU A 365 19.30 20.86 8.78
C GLU A 365 19.02 19.68 9.71
N GLN A 366 18.85 19.93 11.01
CA GLN A 366 18.51 18.91 11.99
C GLN A 366 17.09 18.40 11.76
N VAL A 367 16.12 19.27 11.51
CA VAL A 367 14.72 18.86 11.22
C VAL A 367 14.65 17.95 9.98
N LYS A 368 15.41 18.25 8.92
CA LYS A 368 15.45 17.41 7.70
C LYS A 368 15.96 15.98 7.94
N ARG A 369 16.79 15.82 8.97
CA ARG A 369 17.39 14.52 9.31
C ARG A 369 16.61 13.75 10.37
N LEU A 370 15.51 14.30 10.88
CA LEU A 370 14.66 13.61 11.85
C LEU A 370 14.09 12.32 11.23
N GLY A 371 14.18 11.24 11.99
CA GLY A 371 13.79 9.91 11.52
C GLY A 371 14.90 9.16 10.79
N GLU A 372 16.03 9.81 10.46
CA GLU A 372 17.24 9.08 10.07
C GLU A 372 17.75 8.28 11.27
N PRO A 373 18.17 7.04 11.05
CA PRO A 373 18.71 6.20 12.09
C PRO A 373 19.95 6.82 12.75
N TYR A 374 20.04 6.67 14.08
CA TYR A 374 21.14 7.19 14.91
C TYR A 374 21.34 8.70 14.85
N PHE A 375 20.44 9.43 14.20
CA PHE A 375 20.48 10.87 14.29
C PHE A 375 19.95 11.30 15.65
N SER A 376 20.85 11.73 16.51
CA SER A 376 20.55 12.28 17.84
C SER A 376 21.49 13.44 18.13
N ASN A 377 20.94 14.53 18.62
CA ASN A 377 21.74 15.66 19.13
C ASN A 377 22.10 15.48 20.62
N LYS A 378 21.67 14.35 21.22
CA LYS A 378 21.87 14.05 22.65
C LYS A 378 23.08 13.16 22.81
N SER A 379 23.92 13.45 23.79
CA SER A 379 25.11 12.64 24.13
C SER A 379 24.80 11.22 24.60
N LYS A 380 23.57 10.93 24.99
CA LYS A 380 23.07 9.63 25.47
C LYS A 380 21.82 9.13 24.72
N GLY A 381 21.51 9.68 23.56
CA GLY A 381 20.32 9.27 22.81
C GLY A 381 20.69 8.26 21.70
N THR A 382 19.96 7.15 21.60
CA THR A 382 20.16 6.12 20.56
C THR A 382 19.82 6.59 19.14
N GLY A 383 19.03 7.67 19.01
CA GLY A 383 18.53 8.14 17.71
C GLY A 383 17.51 7.20 17.04
N LEU A 384 17.09 6.12 17.71
CA LEU A 384 16.14 5.14 17.18
C LEU A 384 14.68 5.49 17.46
N GLY A 385 14.40 6.18 18.57
CA GLY A 385 13.03 6.45 19.01
C GLY A 385 12.16 7.17 17.97
N LEU A 386 12.67 8.24 17.33
CA LEU A 386 11.93 8.94 16.27
C LEU A 386 11.75 8.08 15.02
N MET A 387 12.77 7.34 14.61
CA MET A 387 12.67 6.39 13.49
C MET A 387 11.56 5.36 13.73
N VAL A 388 11.47 4.80 14.93
CA VAL A 388 10.40 3.87 15.34
C VAL A 388 9.05 4.59 15.29
N THR A 389 8.97 5.83 15.76
CA THR A 389 7.74 6.64 15.71
C THR A 389 7.28 6.87 14.27
N TYR A 390 8.17 7.26 13.36
CA TYR A 390 7.84 7.37 11.91
C TYR A 390 7.34 6.05 11.34
N SER A 391 7.99 4.93 11.68
CA SER A 391 7.57 3.59 11.22
C SER A 391 6.17 3.22 11.72
N ILE A 392 5.86 3.51 12.98
CA ILE A 392 4.55 3.25 13.59
C ILE A 392 3.46 4.08 12.91
N LEU A 393 3.67 5.40 12.74
CA LEU A 393 2.67 6.25 12.09
C LEU A 393 2.41 5.83 10.65
N ASN A 394 3.45 5.58 9.86
CA ASN A 394 3.30 5.08 8.49
C ASN A 394 2.50 3.76 8.42
N GLN A 395 2.68 2.84 9.38
CA GLN A 395 1.89 1.61 9.47
C GLN A 395 0.40 1.88 9.75
N MET A 396 0.10 2.96 10.49
CA MET A 396 -1.27 3.41 10.80
C MET A 396 -1.85 4.34 9.73
N GLY A 397 -1.13 4.56 8.61
CA GLY A 397 -1.52 5.46 7.53
C GLY A 397 -1.43 6.95 7.90
N GLY A 398 -0.71 7.26 8.97
CA GLY A 398 -0.49 8.63 9.44
C GLY A 398 0.82 9.23 8.94
N GLU A 399 0.96 10.54 9.14
CA GLU A 399 2.14 11.34 8.80
C GLU A 399 2.63 12.14 10.01
N ILE A 400 3.93 12.47 10.03
CA ILE A 400 4.55 13.33 11.04
C ILE A 400 5.11 14.56 10.36
N THR A 401 4.64 15.74 10.81
CA THR A 401 5.24 17.01 10.45
C THR A 401 5.92 17.61 11.67
N VAL A 402 7.09 18.25 11.47
CA VAL A 402 7.87 18.85 12.56
C VAL A 402 8.20 20.30 12.22
N GLU A 403 7.82 21.19 13.14
CA GLU A 403 8.14 22.61 13.10
C GLU A 403 9.07 22.92 14.28
N SER A 404 10.23 23.51 14.03
CA SER A 404 11.19 23.82 15.10
C SER A 404 12.03 25.04 14.75
N GLU A 405 12.35 25.80 15.77
CA GLU A 405 13.27 26.93 15.69
C GLU A 405 14.17 26.96 16.94
N VAL A 406 15.46 27.18 16.72
CA VAL A 406 16.46 27.20 17.81
C VAL A 406 16.05 28.19 18.89
N SER A 407 16.06 27.73 20.15
CA SER A 407 15.67 28.50 21.36
C SER A 407 14.18 28.89 21.44
N LYS A 408 13.32 28.33 20.58
CA LYS A 408 11.87 28.53 20.64
C LYS A 408 11.08 27.24 20.88
N GLY A 409 11.76 26.08 20.80
CA GLY A 409 11.15 24.77 20.99
C GLY A 409 10.82 24.04 19.70
N THR A 410 10.06 22.96 19.84
CA THR A 410 9.67 22.09 18.74
C THR A 410 8.19 21.71 18.85
N LYS A 411 7.50 21.72 17.70
CA LYS A 411 6.13 21.22 17.56
C LYS A 411 6.12 20.00 16.66
N PHE A 412 5.71 18.86 17.19
CA PHE A 412 5.39 17.66 16.45
C PHE A 412 3.90 17.62 16.16
N ILE A 413 3.54 17.33 14.92
CA ILE A 413 2.17 17.18 14.43
C ILE A 413 2.03 15.77 13.88
N LEU A 414 1.24 14.93 14.57
CA LEU A 414 0.93 13.56 14.16
C LEU A 414 -0.46 13.57 13.56
N GLU A 415 -0.54 13.35 12.27
CA GLU A 415 -1.79 13.32 11.50
C GLU A 415 -2.20 11.90 11.19
N PHE A 416 -3.46 11.54 11.48
CA PHE A 416 -4.02 10.21 11.21
C PHE A 416 -5.31 10.32 10.40
N PRO A 417 -5.59 9.38 9.48
CA PRO A 417 -6.90 9.29 8.83
C PRO A 417 -8.00 8.99 9.86
N LYS A 418 -9.03 9.83 9.88
CA LYS A 418 -10.18 9.67 10.77
C LYS A 418 -11.10 8.56 10.25
N LEU A 419 -11.51 7.65 11.12
CA LEU A 419 -12.56 6.70 10.79
C LEU A 419 -13.94 7.38 10.84
N PRO A 420 -14.85 7.01 9.91
CA PRO A 420 -16.24 7.48 9.98
C PRO A 420 -16.85 7.12 11.34
N ASN A 421 -17.63 8.04 11.91
CA ASN A 421 -18.47 7.72 13.07
C ASN A 421 -19.55 6.73 12.60
N GLU A 422 -19.74 5.63 13.32
CA GLU A 422 -20.83 4.70 13.08
C GLU A 422 -22.17 5.30 13.42
#